data_d6e50e87f3f0ace716a43aa8904aa6fb
#
_entry.id   d6e50e87f3f0ace716a43aa8904aa6fb
#
_cell.length_a   1.000
_cell.length_b   1.000
_cell.length_c   1.000
_cell.angle_alpha   90.00
_cell.angle_beta   90.00
_cell.angle_gamma   90.00
#
_symmetry.space_group_name_H-M   'P 1'
#
loop_
_entity.id
_entity.type
_entity.pdbx_description
1 polymer ?
#
loop_
_entity_poly.entity_id
_entity_poly.type
_entity_poly.pdbx_seq_one_letter_code
_entity_poly.pdbx_strand_id
1 'polypeptide(L)'
;MRLRTGLVDNAQAPQALYYTLKGYLMLGQPQHLDPAQLSALAAIEAEKLFPREPALQQALGAHLQAVLESPTHVRALSLDNQRIAQARASLRAADLSTLIYGNLLLTPPDGTPLRLDKALGLLADTFVRRSGTALSTPVPALYTQPVFAALQREGIGQAVERFGRDDWVFGGTALDASAKATLVREVGQRYTADYIRFWDALLADLQLRPSADLAGASATAAKLAGPSSPLRLLLGVVGEHTQAMERAPPADPAQRALAAAASSAGAKANAAAAKLPGGRR
;
A
#
# COMPACT_ATOMS: atom_id res chain seq x y z
N MET A 1 12.00 15.76 25.24
CA MET A 1 13.41 15.67 24.82
C MET A 1 13.59 14.79 23.56
N ARG A 2 12.97 13.63 23.49
CA ARG A 2 13.16 12.65 22.39
C ARG A 2 12.65 13.08 21.02
N LEU A 3 11.44 13.66 20.89
CA LEU A 3 10.98 14.18 19.60
C LEU A 3 11.95 15.23 19.03
N ARG A 4 12.54 16.05 19.90
CA ARG A 4 13.56 17.03 19.50
C ARG A 4 14.85 16.37 18.98
N THR A 5 15.26 15.26 19.58
CA THR A 5 16.40 14.45 19.10
C THR A 5 16.04 13.74 17.79
N GLY A 6 14.84 13.15 17.71
CA GLY A 6 14.34 12.48 16.51
C GLY A 6 14.27 13.38 15.27
N LEU A 7 14.16 14.71 15.41
CA LEU A 7 14.27 15.63 14.28
C LEU A 7 15.64 15.60 13.59
N VAL A 8 16.68 15.27 14.33
CA VAL A 8 18.05 15.12 13.79
C VAL A 8 18.25 13.70 13.28
N ASP A 9 17.88 12.71 14.07
CA ASP A 9 18.09 11.29 13.76
C ASP A 9 17.31 10.85 12.51
N ASN A 10 16.13 11.44 12.27
CA ASN A 10 15.27 11.13 11.13
C ASN A 10 15.47 12.05 9.92
N ALA A 11 16.48 12.94 9.92
CA ALA A 11 16.67 13.91 8.84
C ALA A 11 16.82 13.28 7.44
N GLN A 12 17.32 12.04 7.36
CA GLN A 12 17.49 11.28 6.12
C GLN A 12 16.30 10.34 5.81
N ALA A 13 15.28 10.31 6.67
CA ALA A 13 14.09 9.48 6.53
C ALA A 13 12.83 10.38 6.52
N PRO A 14 12.42 10.92 5.36
CA PRO A 14 11.38 11.95 5.27
C PRO A 14 10.07 11.57 5.96
N GLN A 15 9.66 10.29 5.87
CA GLN A 15 8.46 9.78 6.53
C GLN A 15 8.55 9.89 8.06
N ALA A 16 9.63 9.36 8.63
CA ALA A 16 9.87 9.41 10.08
C ALA A 16 10.05 10.86 10.55
N LEU A 17 10.74 11.70 9.77
CA LEU A 17 10.91 13.11 10.05
C LEU A 17 9.56 13.86 10.09
N TYR A 18 8.68 13.60 9.13
CA TYR A 18 7.35 14.22 9.08
C TYR A 18 6.55 13.92 10.36
N TYR A 19 6.44 12.64 10.74
CA TYR A 19 5.70 12.27 11.94
C TYR A 19 6.34 12.80 13.22
N THR A 20 7.67 12.76 13.30
CA THR A 20 8.40 13.30 14.45
C THR A 20 8.20 14.80 14.58
N LEU A 21 8.28 15.54 13.46
CA LEU A 21 8.05 16.99 13.44
C LEU A 21 6.59 17.31 13.81
N LYS A 22 5.62 16.59 13.25
CA LYS A 22 4.21 16.77 13.54
C LYS A 22 3.94 16.56 15.03
N GLY A 23 4.41 15.45 15.61
CA GLY A 23 4.28 15.19 17.06
C GLY A 23 4.98 16.24 17.92
N TYR A 24 6.16 16.70 17.53
CA TYR A 24 6.87 17.76 18.27
C TYR A 24 6.12 19.08 18.25
N LEU A 25 5.57 19.47 17.09
CA LEU A 25 4.76 20.69 16.96
C LEU A 25 3.45 20.59 17.74
N MET A 26 2.77 19.44 17.77
CA MET A 26 1.56 19.22 18.58
C MET A 26 1.79 19.52 20.06
N LEU A 27 2.96 19.14 20.59
CA LEU A 27 3.29 19.40 22.01
C LEU A 27 3.53 20.87 22.32
N GLY A 28 3.93 21.67 21.35
CA GLY A 28 4.17 23.10 21.53
C GLY A 28 3.04 24.01 21.03
N GLN A 29 2.11 23.45 20.27
CA GLN A 29 0.99 24.16 19.63
C GLN A 29 -0.34 23.43 19.96
N PRO A 30 -0.93 23.67 21.14
CA PRO A 30 -2.12 22.94 21.61
C PRO A 30 -3.32 22.98 20.65
N GLN A 31 -3.42 24.02 19.81
CA GLN A 31 -4.50 24.14 18.79
C GLN A 31 -4.42 23.05 17.71
N HIS A 32 -3.27 22.41 17.54
CA HIS A 32 -3.06 21.31 16.59
C HIS A 32 -2.96 19.95 17.27
N LEU A 33 -3.23 19.88 18.58
CA LEU A 33 -3.13 18.64 19.33
C LEU A 33 -4.19 17.64 18.86
N ASP A 34 -3.74 16.51 18.35
CA ASP A 34 -4.54 15.33 18.05
C ASP A 34 -4.13 14.21 19.01
N PRO A 35 -4.94 13.91 20.03
CA PRO A 35 -4.61 12.90 21.03
C PRO A 35 -4.38 11.51 20.45
N ALA A 36 -5.17 11.11 19.43
CA ALA A 36 -5.06 9.80 18.81
C ALA A 36 -3.74 9.66 18.05
N GLN A 37 -3.39 10.66 17.24
CA GLN A 37 -2.12 10.66 16.52
C GLN A 37 -0.91 10.72 17.46
N LEU A 38 -0.96 11.53 18.51
CA LEU A 38 0.14 11.62 19.47
C LEU A 38 0.32 10.31 20.24
N SER A 39 -0.78 9.62 20.60
CA SER A 39 -0.74 8.30 21.24
C SER A 39 -0.15 7.25 20.32
N ALA A 40 -0.51 7.25 19.03
CA ALA A 40 0.06 6.32 18.04
C ALA A 40 1.58 6.54 17.86
N LEU A 41 2.02 7.80 17.78
CA LEU A 41 3.45 8.13 17.69
C LEU A 41 4.21 7.69 18.95
N ALA A 42 3.63 7.92 20.13
CA ALA A 42 4.22 7.51 21.40
C ALA A 42 4.33 5.99 21.52
N ALA A 43 3.34 5.25 21.02
CA ALA A 43 3.39 3.77 21.00
C ALA A 43 4.55 3.26 20.13
N ILE A 44 4.72 3.82 18.92
CA ILE A 44 5.85 3.48 18.04
C ILE A 44 7.20 3.77 18.72
N GLU A 45 7.32 4.91 19.37
CA GLU A 45 8.55 5.28 20.08
C GLU A 45 8.77 4.40 21.32
N ALA A 46 7.71 4.03 22.05
CA ALA A 46 7.80 3.13 23.20
C ALA A 46 8.28 1.73 22.77
N GLU A 47 7.78 1.20 21.65
CA GLU A 47 8.21 -0.07 21.09
C GLU A 47 9.70 -0.08 20.72
N LYS A 48 10.19 0.98 20.08
CA LYS A 48 11.60 1.15 19.75
C LYS A 48 12.50 1.23 20.99
N LEU A 49 12.00 1.84 22.06
CA LEU A 49 12.77 2.08 23.28
C LEU A 49 12.81 0.91 24.23
N PHE A 50 11.71 0.19 24.30
CA PHE A 50 11.45 -0.88 25.26
C PHE A 50 10.96 -2.14 24.55
N PRO A 51 11.68 -2.65 23.52
CA PRO A 51 11.19 -3.71 22.63
C PRO A 51 10.89 -5.04 23.35
N ARG A 52 11.40 -5.20 24.56
CA ARG A 52 11.21 -6.44 25.38
C ARG A 52 10.37 -6.21 26.63
N GLU A 53 9.72 -5.05 26.74
CA GLU A 53 8.98 -4.63 27.95
C GLU A 53 7.53 -4.23 27.61
N PRO A 54 6.68 -5.18 27.15
CA PRO A 54 5.33 -4.86 26.71
C PRO A 54 4.46 -4.25 27.83
N ALA A 55 4.66 -4.66 29.09
CA ALA A 55 3.97 -4.11 30.23
C ALA A 55 4.31 -2.61 30.45
N LEU A 56 5.57 -2.23 30.26
CA LEU A 56 6.00 -0.85 30.34
C LEU A 56 5.44 -0.01 29.16
N GLN A 57 5.45 -0.55 27.96
CA GLN A 57 4.83 0.10 26.78
C GLN A 57 3.36 0.40 27.02
N GLN A 58 2.61 -0.58 27.55
CA GLN A 58 1.20 -0.43 27.88
C GLN A 58 0.98 0.61 28.99
N ALA A 59 1.78 0.58 30.05
CA ALA A 59 1.69 1.54 31.14
C ALA A 59 1.97 2.98 30.68
N LEU A 60 2.99 3.18 29.83
CA LEU A 60 3.30 4.48 29.23
C LEU A 60 2.15 4.98 28.35
N GLY A 61 1.55 4.10 27.53
CA GLY A 61 0.39 4.41 26.70
C GLY A 61 -0.82 4.85 27.53
N ALA A 62 -1.15 4.08 28.57
CA ALA A 62 -2.26 4.40 29.47
C ALA A 62 -2.03 5.72 30.21
N HIS A 63 -0.81 5.97 30.68
CA HIS A 63 -0.46 7.24 31.32
C HIS A 63 -0.59 8.43 30.38
N LEU A 64 -0.09 8.31 29.15
CA LEU A 64 -0.23 9.34 28.13
C LEU A 64 -1.70 9.61 27.82
N GLN A 65 -2.51 8.58 27.66
CA GLN A 65 -3.95 8.72 27.40
C GLN A 65 -4.64 9.47 28.53
N ALA A 66 -4.38 9.13 29.79
CA ALA A 66 -4.93 9.83 30.94
C ALA A 66 -4.55 11.32 30.97
N VAL A 67 -3.32 11.66 30.55
CA VAL A 67 -2.88 13.07 30.43
C VAL A 67 -3.61 13.77 29.30
N LEU A 68 -3.84 13.11 28.17
CA LEU A 68 -4.50 13.68 26.98
C LEU A 68 -6.02 13.84 27.15
N GLU A 69 -6.66 13.07 28.03
CA GLU A 69 -8.07 13.21 28.38
C GLU A 69 -8.36 14.54 29.15
N SER A 70 -7.32 15.14 29.71
CA SER A 70 -7.41 16.46 30.37
C SER A 70 -6.45 17.46 29.72
N PRO A 71 -6.70 17.88 28.46
CA PRO A 71 -5.77 18.70 27.69
C PRO A 71 -5.46 20.07 28.33
N THR A 72 -6.28 20.56 29.24
CA THR A 72 -6.01 21.78 30.03
C THR A 72 -4.77 21.67 30.92
N HIS A 73 -4.32 20.46 31.22
CA HIS A 73 -3.12 20.21 32.02
C HIS A 73 -1.86 20.05 31.15
N VAL A 74 -2.00 19.95 29.82
CA VAL A 74 -0.85 19.86 28.91
C VAL A 74 -0.27 21.25 28.73
N ARG A 75 0.81 21.55 29.46
CA ARG A 75 1.57 22.78 29.26
C ARG A 75 2.30 22.74 27.92
N ALA A 76 2.10 23.76 27.08
CA ALA A 76 2.79 23.88 25.80
C ALA A 76 4.32 23.80 25.99
N LEU A 77 4.94 22.91 25.22
CA LEU A 77 6.39 22.75 25.22
C LEU A 77 7.06 23.94 24.51
N SER A 78 8.15 24.44 25.07
CA SER A 78 9.00 25.40 24.36
C SER A 78 9.66 24.74 23.14
N LEU A 79 9.34 25.25 21.96
CA LEU A 79 9.80 24.70 20.68
C LEU A 79 11.17 25.28 20.29
N ASP A 80 12.02 24.44 19.69
CA ASP A 80 13.29 24.81 19.10
C ASP A 80 13.08 25.23 17.65
N ASN A 81 12.91 26.52 17.41
CA ASN A 81 12.61 27.05 16.07
C ASN A 81 13.70 26.78 15.03
N GLN A 82 14.96 26.69 15.43
CA GLN A 82 16.07 26.37 14.52
C GLN A 82 15.94 24.93 14.00
N ARG A 83 15.68 23.97 14.88
CA ARG A 83 15.46 22.57 14.50
C ARG A 83 14.22 22.38 13.65
N ILE A 84 13.15 23.09 13.97
CA ILE A 84 11.91 23.10 13.17
C ILE A 84 12.22 23.60 11.76
N ALA A 85 12.94 24.70 11.62
CA ALA A 85 13.31 25.25 10.31
C ALA A 85 14.17 24.26 9.48
N GLN A 86 15.13 23.59 10.11
CA GLN A 86 15.94 22.55 9.47
C GLN A 86 15.09 21.35 9.01
N ALA A 87 14.22 20.84 9.89
CA ALA A 87 13.34 19.73 9.58
C ALA A 87 12.38 20.08 8.42
N ARG A 88 11.80 21.28 8.43
CA ARG A 88 10.97 21.78 7.34
C ARG A 88 11.72 21.91 6.01
N ALA A 89 12.97 22.38 6.04
CA ALA A 89 13.81 22.45 4.85
C ALA A 89 14.05 21.06 4.25
N SER A 90 14.37 20.07 5.08
CA SER A 90 14.55 18.67 4.65
C SER A 90 13.24 18.08 4.07
N LEU A 91 12.09 18.34 4.71
CA LEU A 91 10.79 17.87 4.22
C LEU A 91 10.37 18.52 2.91
N ARG A 92 10.68 19.81 2.69
CA ARG A 92 10.39 20.49 1.41
C ARG A 92 11.26 19.98 0.26
N ALA A 93 12.47 19.50 0.56
CA ALA A 93 13.32 18.86 -0.43
C ALA A 93 12.89 17.42 -0.76
N ALA A 94 12.04 16.84 0.08
CA ALA A 94 11.51 15.48 -0.13
C ALA A 94 10.36 15.49 -1.14
N ASP A 95 10.20 14.37 -1.83
CA ASP A 95 9.07 14.13 -2.71
C ASP A 95 7.78 13.92 -1.89
N LEU A 96 6.87 14.89 -1.96
CA LEU A 96 5.60 14.87 -1.23
C LEU A 96 4.70 13.68 -1.64
N SER A 97 4.75 13.27 -2.89
CA SER A 97 3.97 12.12 -3.36
C SER A 97 4.45 10.82 -2.71
N THR A 98 5.76 10.70 -2.45
CA THR A 98 6.34 9.58 -1.68
C THR A 98 5.91 9.62 -0.21
N LEU A 99 5.86 10.80 0.41
CA LEU A 99 5.38 10.94 1.80
C LEU A 99 3.91 10.55 1.94
N ILE A 100 3.06 11.05 1.05
CA ILE A 100 1.61 10.74 1.06
C ILE A 100 1.38 9.26 0.80
N TYR A 101 2.09 8.68 -0.18
CA TYR A 101 2.01 7.26 -0.47
C TYR A 101 2.48 6.40 0.70
N GLY A 102 3.59 6.75 1.34
CA GLY A 102 4.07 6.06 2.52
C GLY A 102 3.08 6.12 3.69
N ASN A 103 2.36 7.23 3.88
CA ASN A 103 1.27 7.33 4.86
C ASN A 103 0.11 6.40 4.54
N LEU A 104 -0.23 6.26 3.26
CA LEU A 104 -1.27 5.34 2.80
C LEU A 104 -0.90 3.87 3.11
N LEU A 105 0.39 3.51 2.98
CA LEU A 105 0.88 2.17 3.32
C LEU A 105 0.87 1.88 4.82
N LEU A 106 1.13 2.89 5.66
CA LEU A 106 1.12 2.75 7.13
C LEU A 106 -0.29 2.66 7.70
N THR A 107 -1.25 3.33 7.08
CA THR A 107 -2.66 3.32 7.44
C THR A 107 -3.51 2.94 6.23
N PRO A 108 -3.41 1.67 5.80
CA PRO A 108 -4.16 1.22 4.63
C PRO A 108 -5.67 1.32 4.90
N PRO A 109 -6.47 1.59 3.87
CA PRO A 109 -7.91 1.58 4.03
C PRO A 109 -8.41 0.18 4.40
N ASP A 110 -9.55 0.15 5.09
CA ASP A 110 -10.20 -1.08 5.45
C ASP A 110 -10.54 -1.92 4.21
N GLY A 111 -10.40 -3.24 4.34
CA GLY A 111 -10.69 -4.16 3.27
C GLY A 111 -10.47 -5.61 3.67
N THR A 112 -11.03 -6.52 2.91
CA THR A 112 -10.88 -7.96 3.15
C THR A 112 -9.64 -8.47 2.42
N PRO A 113 -8.65 -9.05 3.13
CA PRO A 113 -7.53 -9.72 2.51
C PRO A 113 -7.97 -10.92 1.67
N LEU A 114 -7.33 -11.14 0.53
CA LEU A 114 -7.61 -12.30 -0.32
C LEU A 114 -6.83 -13.52 0.17
N ARG A 115 -7.52 -14.64 0.33
CA ARG A 115 -6.96 -15.95 0.67
C ARG A 115 -6.97 -16.84 -0.57
N LEU A 116 -5.80 -17.01 -1.22
CA LEU A 116 -5.68 -17.84 -2.43
C LEU A 116 -6.06 -19.30 -2.17
N ASP A 117 -5.69 -19.85 -1.02
CA ASP A 117 -6.08 -21.21 -0.63
C ASP A 117 -7.58 -21.39 -0.55
N LYS A 118 -8.31 -20.40 -0.04
CA LYS A 118 -9.78 -20.44 0.02
C LYS A 118 -10.43 -20.19 -1.35
N ALA A 119 -9.88 -19.27 -2.13
CA ALA A 119 -10.37 -18.96 -3.46
C ALA A 119 -10.22 -20.15 -4.42
N LEU A 120 -9.13 -20.92 -4.29
CA LEU A 120 -8.87 -22.13 -5.09
C LEU A 120 -9.54 -23.39 -4.50
N GLY A 121 -9.94 -23.36 -3.23
CA GLY A 121 -10.61 -24.47 -2.55
C GLY A 121 -9.77 -25.77 -2.60
N LEU A 122 -10.40 -26.89 -2.99
CA LEU A 122 -9.74 -28.21 -3.10
C LEU A 122 -8.65 -28.25 -4.17
N LEU A 123 -8.59 -27.27 -5.07
CA LEU A 123 -7.55 -27.20 -6.10
C LEU A 123 -6.30 -26.45 -5.67
N ALA A 124 -6.30 -25.85 -4.48
CA ALA A 124 -5.18 -25.12 -3.91
C ALA A 124 -3.92 -25.99 -3.80
N ASP A 125 -4.07 -27.28 -3.50
CA ASP A 125 -2.94 -28.23 -3.38
C ASP A 125 -2.15 -28.42 -4.67
N THR A 126 -2.69 -28.00 -5.82
CA THR A 126 -1.99 -28.05 -7.11
C THR A 126 -0.85 -27.05 -7.17
N PHE A 127 -0.90 -25.99 -6.34
CA PHE A 127 0.06 -24.89 -6.38
C PHE A 127 0.88 -24.83 -5.07
N VAL A 128 2.10 -24.36 -5.22
CA VAL A 128 2.98 -23.99 -4.11
C VAL A 128 3.71 -22.69 -4.47
N ARG A 129 4.21 -22.01 -3.45
CA ARG A 129 5.06 -20.83 -3.67
C ARG A 129 6.53 -21.25 -3.67
N ARG A 130 7.32 -20.75 -4.64
CA ARG A 130 8.76 -21.00 -4.75
C ARG A 130 9.52 -20.48 -3.54
N SER A 131 9.05 -19.37 -2.96
CA SER A 131 9.61 -18.79 -1.74
C SER A 131 9.43 -19.66 -0.49
N GLY A 132 8.64 -20.72 -0.55
CA GLY A 132 8.25 -21.51 0.62
C GLY A 132 7.15 -20.87 1.48
N THR A 133 6.71 -19.66 1.15
CA THR A 133 5.58 -19.02 1.84
C THR A 133 4.32 -19.84 1.65
N ALA A 134 3.54 -20.04 2.69
CA ALA A 134 2.30 -20.81 2.59
C ALA A 134 1.30 -20.13 1.64
N LEU A 135 0.57 -20.91 0.83
CA LEU A 135 -0.49 -20.40 -0.04
C LEU A 135 -1.63 -19.76 0.77
N SER A 136 -1.77 -20.15 2.03
CA SER A 136 -2.71 -19.56 2.99
C SER A 136 -2.31 -18.18 3.51
N THR A 137 -1.10 -17.69 3.23
CA THR A 137 -0.69 -16.33 3.59
C THR A 137 -1.57 -15.34 2.80
N PRO A 138 -2.31 -14.46 3.49
CA PRO A 138 -3.24 -13.57 2.83
C PRO A 138 -2.53 -12.57 1.91
N VAL A 139 -3.10 -12.31 0.75
CA VAL A 139 -2.81 -11.11 -0.04
C VAL A 139 -3.40 -9.92 0.73
N PRO A 140 -2.60 -8.89 1.06
CA PRO A 140 -3.11 -7.73 1.79
C PRO A 140 -4.28 -7.06 1.07
N ALA A 141 -5.26 -6.57 1.82
CA ALA A 141 -6.45 -5.91 1.27
C ALA A 141 -6.11 -4.78 0.31
N LEU A 142 -5.00 -4.08 0.55
CA LEU A 142 -4.47 -3.01 -0.32
C LEU A 142 -4.28 -3.46 -1.78
N TYR A 143 -3.98 -4.75 -2.00
CA TYR A 143 -3.77 -5.33 -3.34
C TYR A 143 -4.99 -6.14 -3.83
N THR A 144 -6.19 -5.81 -3.34
CA THR A 144 -7.45 -6.37 -3.84
C THR A 144 -8.21 -5.35 -4.68
N GLN A 145 -8.97 -5.82 -5.66
CA GLN A 145 -9.71 -4.96 -6.59
C GLN A 145 -10.67 -3.97 -5.89
N PRO A 146 -11.44 -4.34 -4.86
CA PRO A 146 -12.33 -3.40 -4.19
C PRO A 146 -11.58 -2.21 -3.56
N VAL A 147 -10.43 -2.48 -2.91
CA VAL A 147 -9.60 -1.43 -2.30
C VAL A 147 -8.92 -0.59 -3.37
N PHE A 148 -8.42 -1.23 -4.45
CA PHE A 148 -7.84 -0.53 -5.59
C PHE A 148 -8.85 0.47 -6.19
N ALA A 149 -10.08 0.01 -6.48
CA ALA A 149 -11.11 0.86 -7.05
C ALA A 149 -11.54 2.00 -6.10
N ALA A 150 -11.64 1.73 -4.79
CA ALA A 150 -11.96 2.75 -3.79
C ALA A 150 -10.87 3.82 -3.67
N LEU A 151 -9.60 3.41 -3.67
CA LEU A 151 -8.46 4.32 -3.62
C LEU A 151 -8.38 5.20 -4.86
N GLN A 152 -8.53 4.62 -6.05
CA GLN A 152 -8.49 5.36 -7.32
C GLN A 152 -9.65 6.35 -7.45
N ARG A 153 -10.82 6.02 -6.90
CA ARG A 153 -12.02 6.88 -6.99
C ARG A 153 -11.92 8.09 -6.07
N GLU A 154 -11.57 7.89 -4.81
CA GLU A 154 -11.67 8.90 -3.77
C GLU A 154 -10.51 8.87 -2.77
N GLY A 155 -10.02 7.66 -2.41
CA GLY A 155 -9.15 7.47 -1.27
C GLY A 155 -7.83 8.23 -1.39
N ILE A 156 -7.25 8.28 -2.60
CA ILE A 156 -6.02 9.05 -2.86
C ILE A 156 -6.30 10.54 -2.75
N GLY A 157 -7.41 11.02 -3.29
CA GLY A 157 -7.83 12.43 -3.14
C GLY A 157 -8.00 12.82 -1.66
N GLN A 158 -8.67 11.97 -0.88
CA GLN A 158 -8.85 12.17 0.56
C GLN A 158 -7.51 12.14 1.33
N ALA A 159 -6.55 11.30 0.91
CA ALA A 159 -5.21 11.27 1.50
C ALA A 159 -4.45 12.57 1.23
N VAL A 160 -4.51 13.10 0.00
CA VAL A 160 -3.92 14.39 -0.38
C VAL A 160 -4.57 15.54 0.39
N GLU A 161 -5.90 15.53 0.52
CA GLU A 161 -6.62 16.56 1.29
C GLU A 161 -6.27 16.53 2.78
N ARG A 162 -6.17 15.33 3.38
CA ARG A 162 -5.71 15.20 4.77
C ARG A 162 -4.30 15.74 4.95
N PHE A 163 -3.41 15.42 4.03
CA PHE A 163 -2.03 15.93 4.04
C PHE A 163 -2.00 17.45 3.85
N GLY A 164 -2.85 18.00 3.00
CA GLY A 164 -2.98 19.45 2.78
C GLY A 164 -3.45 20.21 4.03
N ARG A 165 -4.22 19.57 4.93
CA ARG A 165 -4.59 20.14 6.23
C ARG A 165 -3.44 20.21 7.25
N ASP A 166 -2.36 19.50 6.97
CA ASP A 166 -1.14 19.54 7.77
C ASP A 166 -0.14 20.60 7.30
N ASP A 167 -0.61 21.63 6.57
CA ASP A 167 0.22 22.75 6.06
C ASP A 167 1.03 23.43 7.17
N TRP A 168 0.47 23.50 8.39
CA TRP A 168 1.13 24.02 9.59
C TRP A 168 2.42 23.27 9.93
N VAL A 169 2.51 21.98 9.62
CA VAL A 169 3.74 21.19 9.78
C VAL A 169 4.85 21.73 8.88
N PHE A 170 4.49 22.11 7.65
CA PHE A 170 5.42 22.65 6.65
C PHE A 170 5.69 24.16 6.80
N GLY A 171 4.97 24.84 7.69
CA GLY A 171 5.11 26.28 7.97
C GLY A 171 4.07 27.15 7.28
N GLY A 172 2.89 26.61 6.99
CA GLY A 172 1.75 27.36 6.48
C GLY A 172 1.76 27.58 4.97
N THR A 173 2.48 26.73 4.21
CA THR A 173 2.44 26.78 2.73
C THR A 173 1.29 25.87 2.27
N ALA A 174 0.10 26.44 2.13
CA ALA A 174 -1.06 25.71 1.63
C ALA A 174 -0.81 25.21 0.20
N LEU A 175 -1.20 23.96 -0.05
CA LEU A 175 -1.20 23.39 -1.41
C LEU A 175 -2.37 24.00 -2.19
N ASP A 176 -2.10 24.61 -3.34
CA ASP A 176 -3.15 25.05 -4.25
C ASP A 176 -3.84 23.85 -4.95
N ALA A 177 -4.94 24.12 -5.65
CA ALA A 177 -5.71 23.09 -6.33
C ALA A 177 -4.90 22.35 -7.41
N SER A 178 -3.99 23.05 -8.09
CA SER A 178 -3.13 22.46 -9.13
C SER A 178 -2.09 21.52 -8.54
N ALA A 179 -1.45 21.93 -7.46
CA ALA A 179 -0.49 21.09 -6.72
C ALA A 179 -1.18 19.83 -6.16
N LYS A 180 -2.38 19.98 -5.57
CA LYS A 180 -3.17 18.83 -5.10
C LYS A 180 -3.52 17.86 -6.22
N ALA A 181 -4.00 18.36 -7.37
CA ALA A 181 -4.31 17.53 -8.53
C ALA A 181 -3.08 16.77 -9.05
N THR A 182 -1.92 17.42 -9.03
CA THR A 182 -0.65 16.80 -9.40
C THR A 182 -0.28 15.69 -8.42
N LEU A 183 -0.37 15.94 -7.12
CA LEU A 183 -0.10 14.94 -6.09
C LEU A 183 -1.05 13.73 -6.17
N VAL A 184 -2.35 13.96 -6.42
CA VAL A 184 -3.31 12.86 -6.62
C VAL A 184 -2.88 11.96 -7.77
N ARG A 185 -2.47 12.55 -8.90
CA ARG A 185 -1.98 11.79 -10.05
C ARG A 185 -0.70 11.01 -9.73
N GLU A 186 0.27 11.64 -9.08
CA GLU A 186 1.56 11.02 -8.76
C GLU A 186 1.42 9.88 -7.73
N VAL A 187 0.64 10.09 -6.67
CA VAL A 187 0.34 9.06 -5.68
C VAL A 187 -0.42 7.90 -6.33
N GLY A 188 -1.38 8.20 -7.22
CA GLY A 188 -2.11 7.19 -7.98
C GLY A 188 -1.22 6.36 -8.89
N GLN A 189 -0.25 6.98 -9.56
CA GLN A 189 0.74 6.29 -10.39
C GLN A 189 1.64 5.38 -9.55
N ARG A 190 2.12 5.85 -8.38
CA ARG A 190 2.93 5.05 -7.46
C ARG A 190 2.17 3.83 -6.95
N TYR A 191 0.94 4.03 -6.51
CA TYR A 191 0.08 2.95 -6.03
C TYR A 191 -0.19 1.93 -7.14
N THR A 192 -0.52 2.38 -8.35
CA THR A 192 -0.75 1.49 -9.50
C THR A 192 0.50 0.68 -9.84
N ALA A 193 1.67 1.33 -9.87
CA ALA A 193 2.94 0.64 -10.13
C ALA A 193 3.27 -0.41 -9.04
N ASP A 194 2.97 -0.10 -7.79
CA ASP A 194 3.19 -1.03 -6.68
C ASP A 194 2.21 -2.20 -6.71
N TYR A 195 0.95 -1.93 -7.06
CA TYR A 195 -0.09 -2.95 -7.26
C TYR A 195 0.32 -3.94 -8.35
N ILE A 196 0.76 -3.45 -9.51
CA ILE A 196 1.26 -4.30 -10.61
C ILE A 196 2.43 -5.14 -10.13
N ARG A 197 3.44 -4.52 -9.53
CA ARG A 197 4.63 -5.20 -9.03
C ARG A 197 4.30 -6.29 -8.01
N PHE A 198 3.33 -6.04 -7.13
CA PHE A 198 2.89 -7.04 -6.16
C PHE A 198 2.30 -8.27 -6.86
N TRP A 199 1.38 -8.07 -7.82
CA TRP A 199 0.76 -9.19 -8.54
C TRP A 199 1.74 -9.93 -9.43
N ASP A 200 2.65 -9.23 -10.11
CA ASP A 200 3.72 -9.85 -10.91
C ASP A 200 4.62 -10.72 -10.01
N ALA A 201 5.03 -10.21 -8.86
CA ALA A 201 5.86 -10.95 -7.92
C ALA A 201 5.12 -12.17 -7.36
N LEU A 202 3.84 -12.04 -7.04
CA LEU A 202 3.01 -13.15 -6.55
C LEU A 202 2.87 -14.24 -7.61
N LEU A 203 2.59 -13.86 -8.86
CA LEU A 203 2.47 -14.80 -9.98
C LEU A 203 3.80 -15.49 -10.29
N ALA A 204 4.90 -14.76 -10.28
CA ALA A 204 6.25 -15.31 -10.48
C ALA A 204 6.66 -16.29 -9.36
N ASP A 205 6.13 -16.10 -8.15
CA ASP A 205 6.39 -16.98 -7.01
C ASP A 205 5.55 -18.27 -7.04
N LEU A 206 4.42 -18.29 -7.76
CA LEU A 206 3.58 -19.47 -7.88
C LEU A 206 4.18 -20.50 -8.85
N GLN A 207 4.09 -21.77 -8.48
CA GLN A 207 4.45 -22.90 -9.32
C GLN A 207 3.52 -24.09 -9.05
N LEU A 208 3.47 -25.01 -10.00
CA LEU A 208 2.81 -26.30 -9.78
C LEU A 208 3.58 -27.07 -8.73
N ARG A 209 2.87 -27.78 -7.86
CA ARG A 209 3.49 -28.68 -6.91
C ARG A 209 4.28 -29.75 -7.65
N PRO A 210 5.57 -29.94 -7.37
CA PRO A 210 6.37 -31.00 -7.99
C PRO A 210 5.74 -32.38 -7.72
N SER A 211 5.68 -33.20 -8.75
CA SER A 211 5.23 -34.59 -8.65
C SER A 211 6.41 -35.48 -8.27
N ALA A 212 6.17 -36.50 -7.45
CA ALA A 212 7.21 -37.43 -7.02
C ALA A 212 7.57 -38.44 -8.13
N ASP A 213 6.62 -38.74 -9.02
CA ASP A 213 6.75 -39.74 -10.08
C ASP A 213 5.96 -39.36 -11.34
N LEU A 214 6.10 -40.18 -12.39
CA LEU A 214 5.44 -39.98 -13.67
C LEU A 214 3.91 -40.11 -13.56
N ALA A 215 3.40 -40.97 -12.69
CA ALA A 215 1.96 -41.14 -12.48
C ALA A 215 1.34 -39.89 -11.87
N GLY A 216 1.99 -39.29 -10.86
CA GLY A 216 1.60 -38.01 -10.28
C GLY A 216 1.67 -36.85 -11.28
N ALA A 217 2.73 -36.81 -12.11
CA ALA A 217 2.84 -35.82 -13.17
C ALA A 217 1.69 -35.94 -14.19
N SER A 218 1.36 -37.16 -14.62
CA SER A 218 0.26 -37.44 -15.53
C SER A 218 -1.10 -37.04 -14.90
N ALA A 219 -1.32 -37.37 -13.62
CA ALA A 219 -2.54 -36.97 -12.92
C ALA A 219 -2.67 -35.45 -12.79
N THR A 220 -1.56 -34.74 -12.53
CA THR A 220 -1.53 -33.27 -12.50
C THR A 220 -1.84 -32.68 -13.88
N ALA A 221 -1.24 -33.23 -14.95
CA ALA A 221 -1.52 -32.80 -16.32
C ALA A 221 -3.02 -33.02 -16.69
N ALA A 222 -3.60 -34.15 -16.32
CA ALA A 222 -5.02 -34.43 -16.53
C ALA A 222 -5.91 -33.45 -15.78
N LYS A 223 -5.59 -33.07 -14.54
CA LYS A 223 -6.30 -32.02 -13.79
C LYS A 223 -6.21 -30.65 -14.47
N LEU A 224 -5.04 -30.30 -15.00
CA LEU A 224 -4.85 -29.02 -15.70
C LEU A 224 -5.62 -28.95 -17.02
N ALA A 225 -5.70 -30.06 -17.74
CA ALA A 225 -6.44 -30.16 -19.01
C ALA A 225 -7.95 -30.28 -18.85
N GLY A 226 -8.44 -30.63 -17.65
CA GLY A 226 -9.84 -30.87 -17.37
C GLY A 226 -10.73 -29.60 -17.38
N PRO A 227 -12.05 -29.78 -17.41
CA PRO A 227 -13.01 -28.65 -17.38
C PRO A 227 -12.91 -27.81 -16.10
N SER A 228 -12.56 -28.44 -14.98
CA SER A 228 -12.30 -27.78 -13.69
C SER A 228 -10.80 -27.52 -13.49
N SER A 229 -10.13 -26.99 -14.50
CA SER A 229 -8.70 -26.71 -14.47
C SER A 229 -8.32 -25.76 -13.30
N PRO A 230 -7.41 -26.15 -12.39
CA PRO A 230 -6.93 -25.28 -11.34
C PRO A 230 -6.24 -24.02 -11.88
N LEU A 231 -5.60 -24.11 -13.04
CA LEU A 231 -4.99 -22.96 -13.70
C LEU A 231 -6.03 -21.96 -14.17
N ARG A 232 -7.15 -22.44 -14.74
CA ARG A 232 -8.24 -21.56 -15.17
C ARG A 232 -8.89 -20.84 -13.98
N LEU A 233 -9.05 -21.55 -12.85
CA LEU A 233 -9.58 -20.95 -11.64
C LEU A 233 -8.62 -19.89 -11.08
N LEU A 234 -7.32 -20.20 -11.02
CA LEU A 234 -6.30 -19.24 -10.59
C LEU A 234 -6.31 -17.99 -11.46
N LEU A 235 -6.31 -18.16 -12.79
CA LEU A 235 -6.37 -17.02 -13.72
C LEU A 235 -7.67 -16.20 -13.58
N GLY A 236 -8.79 -16.86 -13.26
CA GLY A 236 -10.04 -16.19 -12.93
C GLY A 236 -9.93 -15.32 -11.70
N VAL A 237 -9.39 -15.85 -10.60
CA VAL A 237 -9.13 -15.09 -9.36
C VAL A 237 -8.19 -13.93 -9.58
N VAL A 238 -7.07 -14.16 -10.28
CA VAL A 238 -6.13 -13.08 -10.62
C VAL A 238 -6.80 -12.03 -11.50
N GLY A 239 -7.53 -12.46 -12.54
CA GLY A 239 -8.26 -11.56 -13.44
C GLY A 239 -9.25 -10.68 -12.70
N GLU A 240 -10.03 -11.23 -11.76
CA GLU A 240 -10.95 -10.45 -10.93
C GLU A 240 -10.26 -9.29 -10.21
N HIS A 241 -9.05 -9.52 -9.72
CA HIS A 241 -8.30 -8.51 -8.98
C HIS A 241 -7.46 -7.58 -9.87
N THR A 242 -7.16 -7.96 -11.12
CA THR A 242 -6.29 -7.17 -12.03
C THR A 242 -7.03 -6.47 -13.16
N GLN A 243 -8.27 -6.82 -13.48
CA GLN A 243 -9.08 -6.21 -14.56
C GLN A 243 -9.26 -4.70 -14.44
N ALA A 244 -9.26 -4.15 -13.23
CA ALA A 244 -9.38 -2.72 -13.01
C ALA A 244 -8.20 -1.92 -13.62
N MET A 245 -7.07 -2.59 -13.89
CA MET A 245 -5.88 -1.98 -14.47
C MET A 245 -5.96 -1.80 -15.99
N GLU A 246 -6.75 -2.62 -16.70
CA GLU A 246 -7.00 -2.45 -18.13
C GLU A 246 -7.78 -1.17 -18.44
N ARG A 247 -8.52 -0.62 -17.48
CA ARG A 247 -9.33 0.59 -17.63
C ARG A 247 -8.60 1.88 -17.27
N ALA A 248 -7.46 1.83 -16.60
CA ALA A 248 -6.66 3.02 -16.34
C ALA A 248 -5.89 3.38 -17.63
N PRO A 249 -6.16 4.53 -18.26
CA PRO A 249 -5.40 4.92 -19.44
C PRO A 249 -3.93 5.06 -19.05
N PRO A 250 -2.98 4.44 -19.80
CA PRO A 250 -1.56 4.57 -19.53
C PRO A 250 -1.17 6.04 -19.51
N ALA A 251 -0.45 6.44 -18.47
CA ALA A 251 -0.06 7.82 -18.23
C ALA A 251 0.91 8.36 -19.29
N ASP A 252 1.64 7.45 -19.97
CA ASP A 252 2.62 7.77 -21.00
C ASP A 252 2.02 7.55 -22.40
N PRO A 253 2.15 8.53 -23.35
CA PRO A 253 1.75 8.37 -24.73
C PRO A 253 2.38 7.14 -25.42
N ALA A 254 3.63 6.80 -25.10
CA ALA A 254 4.31 5.62 -25.62
C ALA A 254 3.69 4.31 -25.12
N GLN A 255 3.30 4.26 -23.84
CA GLN A 255 2.58 3.12 -23.26
C GLN A 255 1.15 2.98 -23.81
N ARG A 256 0.48 4.10 -24.12
CA ARG A 256 -0.82 4.06 -24.82
C ARG A 256 -0.71 3.47 -26.22
N ALA A 257 0.34 3.82 -26.96
CA ALA A 257 0.58 3.26 -28.28
C ALA A 257 0.89 1.75 -28.22
N LEU A 258 1.67 1.30 -27.26
CA LEU A 258 1.98 -0.11 -27.01
C LEU A 258 0.73 -0.91 -26.59
N ALA A 259 -0.08 -0.38 -25.67
CA ALA A 259 -1.32 -1.01 -25.23
C ALA A 259 -2.36 -1.10 -26.37
N ALA A 260 -2.48 -0.05 -27.19
CA ALA A 260 -3.34 -0.06 -28.38
C ALA A 260 -2.85 -1.06 -29.44
N ALA A 261 -1.53 -1.21 -29.64
CA ALA A 261 -0.97 -2.20 -30.53
C ALA A 261 -1.18 -3.64 -30.03
N ALA A 262 -1.03 -3.88 -28.71
CA ALA A 262 -1.27 -5.18 -28.10
C ALA A 262 -2.74 -5.60 -28.17
N SER A 263 -3.68 -4.68 -27.91
CA SER A 263 -5.13 -4.96 -28.02
C SER A 263 -5.56 -5.20 -29.46
N SER A 264 -4.99 -4.49 -30.43
CA SER A 264 -5.25 -4.72 -31.86
C SER A 264 -4.68 -6.05 -32.37
N ALA A 265 -3.51 -6.47 -31.84
CA ALA A 265 -2.93 -7.77 -32.16
C ALA A 265 -3.74 -8.93 -31.55
N GLY A 266 -4.22 -8.77 -30.30
CA GLY A 266 -5.11 -9.74 -29.65
C GLY A 266 -6.45 -9.89 -30.37
N ALA A 267 -7.05 -8.79 -30.81
CA ALA A 267 -8.29 -8.81 -31.58
C ALA A 267 -8.11 -9.49 -32.94
N LYS A 268 -6.96 -9.26 -33.62
CA LYS A 268 -6.62 -9.94 -34.89
C LYS A 268 -6.38 -11.44 -34.69
N ALA A 269 -5.71 -11.84 -33.62
CA ALA A 269 -5.46 -13.25 -33.29
C ALA A 269 -6.78 -14.00 -32.98
N ASN A 270 -7.69 -13.38 -32.23
CA ASN A 270 -9.02 -13.95 -31.96
C ASN A 270 -9.90 -14.04 -33.20
N ALA A 271 -9.83 -13.04 -34.11
CA ALA A 271 -10.56 -13.08 -35.38
C ALA A 271 -9.98 -14.13 -36.34
N ALA A 272 -8.67 -14.39 -36.30
CA ALA A 272 -8.05 -15.47 -37.06
C ALA A 272 -8.41 -16.86 -36.51
N ALA A 273 -8.43 -17.01 -35.18
CA ALA A 273 -8.86 -18.26 -34.51
C ALA A 273 -10.34 -18.61 -34.79
N ALA A 274 -11.20 -17.59 -34.89
CA ALA A 274 -12.62 -17.79 -35.22
C ALA A 274 -12.87 -18.20 -36.67
N LYS A 275 -11.89 -18.06 -37.57
CA LYS A 275 -11.96 -18.41 -38.99
C LYS A 275 -11.38 -19.77 -39.36
N LEU A 276 -10.88 -20.54 -38.37
CA LEU A 276 -10.42 -21.92 -38.63
C LEU A 276 -11.67 -22.81 -38.84
N PRO A 277 -11.81 -23.45 -40.04
CA PRO A 277 -12.92 -24.36 -40.30
C PRO A 277 -12.80 -25.55 -39.35
N GLY A 278 -13.85 -25.83 -38.58
CA GLY A 278 -13.95 -27.00 -37.75
C GLY A 278 -13.76 -28.24 -38.59
N GLY A 279 -12.63 -28.91 -38.42
CA GLY A 279 -12.37 -30.22 -39.01
C GLY A 279 -13.38 -31.22 -38.43
N ARG A 280 -14.37 -31.57 -39.20
CA ARG A 280 -15.11 -32.81 -39.02
C ARG A 280 -14.19 -33.98 -39.29
N ARG A 281 -13.97 -34.82 -38.29
CA ARG A 281 -14.13 -36.29 -38.35
C ARG A 281 -14.04 -36.86 -36.95
#